data_0a3e16135ca27ecaacd06f7cc74766f8
#
_entry.id   0a3e16135ca27ecaacd06f7cc74766f8
#
_cell.length_a   1.000
_cell.length_b   1.000
_cell.length_c   1.000
_cell.angle_alpha   90.00
_cell.angle_beta   90.00
_cell.angle_gamma   90.00
#
_symmetry.space_group_name_H-M   'P 1'
#
loop_
_entity.id
_entity.type
_entity.pdbx_description
1 polymer ?
#
loop_
_entity_poly.entity_id
_entity_poly.type
_entity_poly.pdbx_seq_one_letter_code
_entity_poly.pdbx_strand_id
1 'polypeptide(L)'
;AYDYPSAKQAQQAEIDMILVGDSLGMTVLGYDSTVQVTLNDMIHHGKAVKRGASDTFIVVDMPIGTVGLSDEEDLKNALKLYQNTNANAVKVEGAHLTSFIQKATKMGIPVVSHLGLTPQSVGVMGYKLQGDTKTAAMQLIKDAKAMETAGAVVLVLEAIPSDLAREISQQLTIPVIGIGAGKDTDGQVLVYHDMLNYGVDRHAKFVKQFADFSSGIDGLRQYNEEVKAGTFPSENHTYKKRIMDEVEQHD
;
A
#
# COMPACT_ATOMS: atom_id res chain seq x y z
N ALA A 1 -3.32 1.18 -2.30
CA ALA A 1 -4.76 1.13 -1.96
C ALA A 1 -4.99 0.09 -0.87
N TYR A 2 -6.04 0.24 -0.03
CA TYR A 2 -6.14 -0.55 1.19
C TYR A 2 -7.50 -1.20 1.42
N ASP A 3 -8.48 -0.91 0.58
CA ASP A 3 -9.85 -1.41 0.72
C ASP A 3 -10.53 -1.65 -0.64
N TYR A 4 -11.76 -2.15 -0.59
CA TYR A 4 -12.55 -2.44 -1.80
C TYR A 4 -12.81 -1.19 -2.67
N PRO A 5 -13.28 -0.04 -2.13
CA PRO A 5 -13.58 1.13 -2.98
C PRO A 5 -12.32 1.77 -3.56
N SER A 6 -11.22 1.90 -2.81
CA SER A 6 -9.97 2.46 -3.33
C SER A 6 -9.34 1.57 -4.40
N ALA A 7 -9.41 0.24 -4.23
CA ALA A 7 -8.95 -0.71 -5.24
C ALA A 7 -9.79 -0.64 -6.52
N LYS A 8 -11.13 -0.52 -6.39
CA LYS A 8 -12.02 -0.36 -7.54
C LYS A 8 -11.73 0.92 -8.32
N GLN A 9 -11.46 2.03 -7.62
CA GLN A 9 -11.05 3.28 -8.26
C GLN A 9 -9.72 3.13 -9.00
N ALA A 10 -8.73 2.47 -8.39
CA ALA A 10 -7.44 2.24 -9.02
C ALA A 10 -7.57 1.40 -10.30
N GLN A 11 -8.34 0.31 -10.27
CA GLN A 11 -8.58 -0.50 -11.48
C GLN A 11 -9.34 0.28 -12.56
N GLN A 12 -10.36 1.07 -12.19
CA GLN A 12 -11.08 1.92 -13.14
C GLN A 12 -10.22 3.03 -13.74
N ALA A 13 -9.19 3.48 -13.01
CA ALA A 13 -8.20 4.43 -13.47
C ALA A 13 -7.05 3.77 -14.26
N GLU A 14 -7.16 2.47 -14.56
CA GLU A 14 -6.16 1.70 -15.33
C GLU A 14 -4.76 1.72 -14.71
N ILE A 15 -4.70 1.73 -13.37
CA ILE A 15 -3.43 1.60 -12.64
C ILE A 15 -2.88 0.19 -12.84
N ASP A 16 -1.62 0.09 -13.25
CA ASP A 16 -0.97 -1.20 -13.59
C ASP A 16 -0.80 -2.13 -12.39
N MET A 17 -0.44 -1.56 -11.22
CA MET A 17 -0.16 -2.33 -10.00
C MET A 17 -0.75 -1.64 -8.78
N ILE A 18 -1.29 -2.44 -7.87
CA ILE A 18 -1.74 -1.97 -6.55
C ILE A 18 -0.85 -2.60 -5.48
N LEU A 19 -0.27 -1.74 -4.62
CA LEU A 19 0.38 -2.17 -3.40
C LEU A 19 -0.59 -2.03 -2.22
N VAL A 20 -0.85 -3.14 -1.54
CA VAL A 20 -1.42 -3.14 -0.19
C VAL A 20 -0.24 -3.04 0.77
N GLY A 21 0.14 -1.81 1.08
CA GLY A 21 1.31 -1.52 1.91
C GLY A 21 0.98 -1.56 3.40
N ASP A 22 1.93 -1.90 4.23
CA ASP A 22 1.78 -1.81 5.69
C ASP A 22 1.72 -0.36 6.20
N SER A 23 1.94 0.62 5.32
CA SER A 23 1.57 2.03 5.51
C SER A 23 0.08 2.22 5.87
N LEU A 24 -0.79 1.21 5.61
CA LEU A 24 -2.16 1.19 6.11
C LEU A 24 -2.24 1.36 7.64
N GLY A 25 -1.22 0.92 8.37
CA GLY A 25 -1.13 1.14 9.82
C GLY A 25 -1.27 2.60 10.18
N MET A 26 -0.57 3.46 9.45
CA MET A 26 -0.58 4.91 9.70
C MET A 26 -1.80 5.60 9.08
N THR A 27 -2.14 5.29 7.84
CA THR A 27 -3.16 6.03 7.08
C THR A 27 -4.59 5.53 7.27
N VAL A 28 -4.77 4.27 7.66
CA VAL A 28 -6.10 3.65 7.82
C VAL A 28 -6.39 3.28 9.27
N LEU A 29 -5.39 2.70 9.97
CA LEU A 29 -5.57 2.23 11.35
C LEU A 29 -5.21 3.29 12.41
N GLY A 30 -4.57 4.41 12.02
CA GLY A 30 -4.22 5.50 12.90
C GLY A 30 -3.05 5.21 13.85
N TYR A 31 -2.17 4.26 13.50
CA TYR A 31 -0.96 3.98 14.26
C TYR A 31 0.14 5.01 13.96
N ASP A 32 1.06 5.20 14.89
CA ASP A 32 2.21 6.11 14.70
C ASP A 32 3.26 5.57 13.73
N SER A 33 3.25 4.26 13.46
CA SER A 33 4.19 3.61 12.56
C SER A 33 3.63 2.31 11.97
N THR A 34 4.33 1.74 10.99
CA THR A 34 3.99 0.44 10.37
C THR A 34 4.26 -0.75 11.28
N VAL A 35 5.03 -0.57 12.37
CA VAL A 35 5.50 -1.65 13.27
C VAL A 35 4.36 -2.41 13.96
N GLN A 36 3.20 -1.77 14.14
CA GLN A 36 2.04 -2.37 14.81
C GLN A 36 1.17 -3.22 13.88
N VAL A 37 1.41 -3.15 12.57
CA VAL A 37 0.64 -3.88 11.57
C VAL A 37 0.95 -5.37 11.65
N THR A 38 -0.08 -6.19 11.73
CA THR A 38 0.03 -7.64 11.81
C THR A 38 -0.17 -8.32 10.44
N LEU A 39 0.25 -9.58 10.34
CA LEU A 39 -0.03 -10.39 9.15
C LEU A 39 -1.54 -10.54 8.89
N ASN A 40 -2.35 -10.58 9.94
CA ASN A 40 -3.81 -10.70 9.80
C ASN A 40 -4.43 -9.41 9.27
N ASP A 41 -3.91 -8.24 9.63
CA ASP A 41 -4.35 -6.96 9.05
C ASP A 41 -4.05 -6.94 7.55
N MET A 42 -2.84 -7.35 7.15
CA MET A 42 -2.46 -7.43 5.75
C MET A 42 -3.33 -8.41 4.95
N ILE A 43 -3.67 -9.55 5.55
CA ILE A 43 -4.61 -10.51 4.95
C ILE A 43 -6.02 -9.91 4.82
N HIS A 44 -6.50 -9.21 5.84
CA HIS A 44 -7.83 -8.58 5.82
C HIS A 44 -7.95 -7.56 4.69
N HIS A 45 -7.01 -6.62 4.65
CA HIS A 45 -6.96 -5.57 3.64
C HIS A 45 -6.68 -6.13 2.23
N GLY A 46 -5.73 -7.06 2.10
CA GLY A 46 -5.41 -7.71 0.83
C GLY A 46 -6.62 -8.42 0.20
N LYS A 47 -7.42 -9.12 1.00
CA LYS A 47 -8.70 -9.72 0.54
C LYS A 47 -9.69 -8.68 0.04
N ALA A 48 -9.81 -7.54 0.71
CA ALA A 48 -10.72 -6.47 0.31
C ALA A 48 -10.27 -5.84 -1.03
N VAL A 49 -8.97 -5.53 -1.15
CA VAL A 49 -8.37 -5.00 -2.38
C VAL A 49 -8.54 -5.98 -3.55
N LYS A 50 -8.28 -7.27 -3.34
CA LYS A 50 -8.44 -8.28 -4.41
C LYS A 50 -9.86 -8.38 -4.94
N ARG A 51 -10.87 -8.23 -4.08
CA ARG A 51 -12.28 -8.17 -4.53
C ARG A 51 -12.60 -6.90 -5.31
N GLY A 52 -11.93 -5.78 -4.97
CA GLY A 52 -12.15 -4.49 -5.64
C GLY A 52 -11.44 -4.34 -6.99
N ALA A 53 -10.34 -5.07 -7.18
CA ALA A 53 -9.47 -4.98 -8.36
C ALA A 53 -8.99 -6.37 -8.79
N SER A 54 -9.91 -7.19 -9.32
CA SER A 54 -9.63 -8.58 -9.70
C SER A 54 -8.60 -8.71 -10.83
N ASP A 55 -8.57 -7.74 -11.73
CA ASP A 55 -7.80 -7.77 -12.97
C ASP A 55 -6.49 -6.96 -12.89
N THR A 56 -6.25 -6.26 -11.79
CA THR A 56 -5.02 -5.50 -11.54
C THR A 56 -3.97 -6.38 -10.84
N PHE A 57 -2.70 -6.16 -11.14
CA PHE A 57 -1.60 -6.83 -10.44
C PHE A 57 -1.51 -6.33 -8.99
N ILE A 58 -1.72 -7.22 -8.02
CA ILE A 58 -1.78 -6.87 -6.60
C ILE A 58 -0.56 -7.43 -5.88
N VAL A 59 0.11 -6.53 -5.15
CA VAL A 59 1.22 -6.84 -4.24
C VAL A 59 0.76 -6.57 -2.81
N VAL A 60 1.11 -7.45 -1.87
CA VAL A 60 0.81 -7.29 -0.45
C VAL A 60 2.09 -7.34 0.38
N ASP A 61 2.28 -6.37 1.27
CA ASP A 61 3.45 -6.32 2.15
C ASP A 61 3.44 -7.46 3.17
N MET A 62 4.62 -8.04 3.39
CA MET A 62 4.90 -8.81 4.59
C MET A 62 5.30 -7.83 5.70
N PRO A 63 4.48 -7.64 6.75
CA PRO A 63 4.79 -6.66 7.78
C PRO A 63 5.98 -7.11 8.66
N ILE A 64 6.55 -6.14 9.37
CA ILE A 64 7.69 -6.38 10.27
C ILE A 64 7.44 -7.60 11.19
N GLY A 65 8.48 -8.40 11.40
CA GLY A 65 8.39 -9.58 12.26
C GLY A 65 7.70 -10.79 11.63
N THR A 66 7.35 -10.73 10.34
CA THR A 66 6.81 -11.89 9.59
C THR A 66 7.81 -12.48 8.62
N VAL A 67 8.94 -11.82 8.42
CA VAL A 67 10.08 -12.25 7.62
C VAL A 67 11.39 -11.87 8.31
N GLY A 68 12.44 -12.65 8.13
CA GLY A 68 13.75 -12.44 8.78
C GLY A 68 13.88 -13.14 10.13
N LEU A 69 12.99 -14.05 10.50
CA LEU A 69 13.03 -14.84 11.74
C LEU A 69 13.74 -16.18 11.52
N SER A 70 13.19 -16.99 10.65
CA SER A 70 13.76 -18.26 10.18
C SER A 70 13.18 -18.61 8.84
N ASP A 71 13.93 -19.36 8.01
CA ASP A 71 13.45 -19.77 6.69
C ASP A 71 12.08 -20.45 6.72
N GLU A 72 11.84 -21.33 7.71
CA GLU A 72 10.59 -22.07 7.82
C GLU A 72 9.42 -21.15 8.17
N GLU A 73 9.60 -20.27 9.13
CA GLU A 73 8.56 -19.35 9.58
C GLU A 73 8.27 -18.28 8.53
N ASP A 74 9.31 -17.72 7.93
CA ASP A 74 9.22 -16.74 6.85
C ASP A 74 8.41 -17.27 5.67
N LEU A 75 8.71 -18.49 5.21
CA LEU A 75 8.00 -19.13 4.12
C LEU A 75 6.56 -19.51 4.48
N LYS A 76 6.29 -19.94 5.72
CA LYS A 76 4.92 -20.16 6.20
C LYS A 76 4.10 -18.88 6.21
N ASN A 77 4.68 -17.77 6.66
CA ASN A 77 4.01 -16.48 6.67
C ASN A 77 3.73 -15.97 5.25
N ALA A 78 4.70 -16.08 4.35
CA ALA A 78 4.55 -15.73 2.93
C ALA A 78 3.44 -16.55 2.26
N LEU A 79 3.47 -17.88 2.45
CA LEU A 79 2.46 -18.77 1.90
C LEU A 79 1.06 -18.45 2.45
N LYS A 80 0.96 -18.22 3.76
CA LYS A 80 -0.30 -17.83 4.42
C LYS A 80 -0.84 -16.53 3.83
N LEU A 81 0.00 -15.51 3.66
CA LEU A 81 -0.39 -14.23 3.08
C LEU A 81 -0.85 -14.40 1.63
N TYR A 82 -0.01 -15.03 0.80
CA TYR A 82 -0.23 -15.24 -0.62
C TYR A 82 -1.53 -16.02 -0.91
N GLN A 83 -1.71 -17.15 -0.24
CA GLN A 83 -2.92 -17.99 -0.42
C GLN A 83 -4.20 -17.31 0.06
N ASN A 84 -4.15 -16.62 1.22
CA ASN A 84 -5.35 -16.00 1.77
C ASN A 84 -5.80 -14.76 1.02
N THR A 85 -4.88 -14.01 0.43
CA THR A 85 -5.19 -12.77 -0.30
C THR A 85 -5.44 -13.01 -1.79
N ASN A 86 -4.94 -14.12 -2.34
CA ASN A 86 -4.87 -14.36 -3.77
C ASN A 86 -4.16 -13.19 -4.52
N ALA A 87 -3.16 -12.60 -3.86
CA ALA A 87 -2.32 -11.57 -4.44
C ALA A 87 -1.42 -12.13 -5.56
N ASN A 88 -0.90 -11.28 -6.42
CA ASN A 88 0.01 -11.67 -7.49
C ASN A 88 1.47 -11.78 -7.00
N ALA A 89 1.82 -11.03 -5.94
CA ALA A 89 3.13 -11.08 -5.30
C ALA A 89 3.05 -10.65 -3.82
N VAL A 90 4.07 -10.98 -3.04
CA VAL A 90 4.32 -10.41 -1.72
C VAL A 90 5.49 -9.43 -1.79
N LYS A 91 5.52 -8.39 -0.91
CA LYS A 91 6.66 -7.46 -0.86
C LYS A 91 7.40 -7.59 0.47
N VAL A 92 8.72 -7.45 0.41
CA VAL A 92 9.63 -7.48 1.56
C VAL A 92 10.65 -6.36 1.50
N GLU A 93 11.13 -5.90 2.65
CA GLU A 93 12.02 -4.76 2.80
C GLU A 93 13.41 -5.17 3.30
N GLY A 94 14.45 -4.72 2.60
CA GLY A 94 15.84 -4.81 3.03
C GLY A 94 16.70 -5.84 2.30
N ALA A 95 17.98 -5.48 2.15
CA ALA A 95 18.97 -6.23 1.39
C ALA A 95 19.33 -7.59 2.00
N HIS A 96 19.05 -7.79 3.28
CA HIS A 96 19.36 -9.04 4.00
C HIS A 96 18.43 -10.21 3.64
N LEU A 97 17.35 -9.96 2.89
CA LEU A 97 16.31 -10.94 2.57
C LEU A 97 16.52 -11.72 1.25
N THR A 98 17.70 -11.65 0.65
CA THR A 98 18.01 -12.40 -0.60
C THR A 98 17.76 -13.90 -0.47
N SER A 99 18.11 -14.52 0.67
CA SER A 99 17.86 -15.95 0.92
C SER A 99 16.37 -16.28 0.92
N PHE A 100 15.56 -15.43 1.58
CA PHE A 100 14.10 -15.55 1.58
C PHE A 100 13.53 -15.43 0.17
N ILE A 101 13.92 -14.39 -0.58
CA ILE A 101 13.46 -14.18 -1.97
C ILE A 101 13.73 -15.43 -2.82
N GLN A 102 14.96 -15.95 -2.76
CA GLN A 102 15.34 -17.14 -3.53
C GLN A 102 14.49 -18.37 -3.20
N LYS A 103 14.16 -18.57 -1.92
CA LYS A 103 13.37 -19.71 -1.48
C LYS A 103 11.89 -19.54 -1.82
N ALA A 104 11.33 -18.36 -1.60
CA ALA A 104 9.94 -18.05 -1.90
C ALA A 104 9.65 -18.16 -3.40
N THR A 105 10.52 -17.62 -4.26
CA THR A 105 10.37 -17.71 -5.72
C THR A 105 10.50 -19.14 -6.24
N LYS A 106 11.41 -19.94 -5.67
CA LYS A 106 11.49 -21.38 -5.98
C LYS A 106 10.23 -22.16 -5.57
N MET A 107 9.50 -21.69 -4.56
CA MET A 107 8.20 -22.25 -4.17
C MET A 107 7.04 -21.76 -5.03
N GLY A 108 7.28 -20.85 -5.96
CA GLY A 108 6.25 -20.27 -6.84
C GLY A 108 5.56 -19.04 -6.27
N ILE A 109 6.11 -18.39 -5.24
CA ILE A 109 5.61 -17.13 -4.68
C ILE A 109 6.43 -15.97 -5.28
N PRO A 110 5.87 -15.13 -6.18
CA PRO A 110 6.56 -13.95 -6.68
C PRO A 110 6.83 -12.96 -5.56
N VAL A 111 8.04 -12.38 -5.54
CA VAL A 111 8.45 -11.44 -4.49
C VAL A 111 8.88 -10.12 -5.10
N VAL A 112 8.32 -9.04 -4.59
CA VAL A 112 8.76 -7.67 -4.81
C VAL A 112 9.75 -7.30 -3.70
N SER A 113 10.92 -6.80 -4.07
CA SER A 113 11.92 -6.31 -3.13
C SER A 113 11.83 -4.79 -2.95
N HIS A 114 12.33 -4.29 -1.81
CA HIS A 114 12.34 -2.86 -1.50
C HIS A 114 13.66 -2.46 -0.87
N LEU A 115 14.33 -1.48 -1.46
CA LEU A 115 15.60 -0.91 -1.01
C LEU A 115 15.51 0.62 -0.88
N GLY A 116 16.51 1.20 -0.26
CA GLY A 116 16.54 2.62 0.09
C GLY A 116 16.01 2.84 1.50
N LEU A 117 15.13 3.80 1.70
CA LEU A 117 14.39 3.94 2.95
C LEU A 117 13.40 2.77 3.06
N THR A 118 13.49 2.04 4.15
CA THR A 118 12.58 0.94 4.47
C THR A 118 11.76 1.32 5.71
N PRO A 119 10.46 1.65 5.57
CA PRO A 119 9.62 2.13 6.66
C PRO A 119 9.61 1.21 7.89
N GLN A 120 9.68 -0.10 7.69
CA GLN A 120 9.78 -1.07 8.78
C GLN A 120 11.05 -0.92 9.63
N SER A 121 12.12 -0.38 9.05
CA SER A 121 13.42 -0.20 9.73
C SER A 121 13.67 1.23 10.23
N VAL A 122 12.69 2.12 10.11
CA VAL A 122 12.84 3.55 10.46
C VAL A 122 13.23 3.75 11.93
N GLY A 123 12.81 2.88 12.83
CA GLY A 123 13.25 2.91 14.24
C GLY A 123 14.76 2.82 14.43
N VAL A 124 15.49 2.22 13.46
CA VAL A 124 16.95 2.10 13.46
C VAL A 124 17.60 3.13 12.52
N MET A 125 17.02 3.32 11.32
CA MET A 125 17.60 4.16 10.27
C MET A 125 17.25 5.64 10.39
N GLY A 126 16.08 5.96 10.95
CA GLY A 126 15.45 7.30 10.86
C GLY A 126 14.89 7.60 9.46
N TYR A 127 14.06 8.64 9.37
CA TYR A 127 13.54 9.15 8.08
C TYR A 127 14.59 10.04 7.41
N LYS A 128 15.47 9.48 6.61
CA LYS A 128 16.50 10.21 5.88
C LYS A 128 16.74 9.63 4.49
N LEU A 129 17.30 10.45 3.60
CA LEU A 129 17.77 10.02 2.28
C LEU A 129 18.78 8.87 2.43
N GLN A 130 18.64 7.84 1.62
CA GLN A 130 19.54 6.69 1.59
C GLN A 130 20.44 6.76 0.36
N GLY A 131 21.62 6.13 0.41
CA GLY A 131 22.55 6.13 -0.73
C GLY A 131 23.15 7.51 -1.03
N ASP A 132 23.23 8.41 -0.05
CA ASP A 132 23.71 9.78 -0.17
C ASP A 132 25.25 9.92 -0.15
N THR A 133 25.98 8.81 0.04
CA THR A 133 27.43 8.75 -0.07
C THR A 133 27.85 7.77 -1.16
N LYS A 134 29.05 7.96 -1.73
CA LYS A 134 29.57 7.05 -2.77
C LYS A 134 29.57 5.58 -2.32
N THR A 135 29.97 5.31 -1.08
CA THR A 135 29.99 3.95 -0.53
C THR A 135 28.58 3.37 -0.41
N ALA A 136 27.63 4.14 0.14
CA ALA A 136 26.25 3.72 0.28
C ALA A 136 25.56 3.53 -1.09
N ALA A 137 25.82 4.41 -2.07
CA ALA A 137 25.33 4.28 -3.42
C ALA A 137 25.82 3.00 -4.10
N MET A 138 27.13 2.71 -4.01
CA MET A 138 27.70 1.49 -4.56
C MET A 138 27.14 0.22 -3.88
N GLN A 139 26.88 0.28 -2.58
CA GLN A 139 26.24 -0.83 -1.87
C GLN A 139 24.81 -1.04 -2.35
N LEU A 140 24.00 0.02 -2.52
CA LEU A 140 22.65 -0.08 -3.05
C LEU A 140 22.59 -0.68 -4.45
N ILE A 141 23.51 -0.32 -5.34
CA ILE A 141 23.62 -0.93 -6.68
C ILE A 141 23.89 -2.44 -6.57
N LYS A 142 24.83 -2.83 -5.68
CA LYS A 142 25.15 -4.24 -5.44
C LYS A 142 23.94 -4.99 -4.87
N ASP A 143 23.25 -4.39 -3.92
CA ASP A 143 22.08 -4.98 -3.27
C ASP A 143 20.93 -5.16 -4.28
N ALA A 144 20.68 -4.17 -5.14
CA ALA A 144 19.67 -4.23 -6.18
C ALA A 144 19.90 -5.43 -7.14
N LYS A 145 21.14 -5.61 -7.58
CA LYS A 145 21.53 -6.77 -8.40
C LYS A 145 21.37 -8.10 -7.65
N ALA A 146 21.68 -8.12 -6.37
CA ALA A 146 21.51 -9.32 -5.56
C ALA A 146 20.03 -9.69 -5.41
N MET A 147 19.12 -8.69 -5.28
CA MET A 147 17.67 -8.93 -5.25
C MET A 147 17.17 -9.53 -6.57
N GLU A 148 17.55 -8.96 -7.71
CA GLU A 148 17.22 -9.52 -9.02
C GLU A 148 17.76 -10.94 -9.19
N THR A 149 19.01 -11.16 -8.85
CA THR A 149 19.65 -12.49 -8.92
C THR A 149 18.96 -13.52 -8.01
N ALA A 150 18.44 -13.07 -6.87
CA ALA A 150 17.67 -13.93 -5.97
C ALA A 150 16.28 -14.30 -6.52
N GLY A 151 15.81 -13.61 -7.56
CA GLY A 151 14.54 -13.87 -8.23
C GLY A 151 13.42 -12.88 -7.89
N ALA A 152 13.74 -11.69 -7.35
CA ALA A 152 12.76 -10.62 -7.23
C ALA A 152 12.17 -10.29 -8.60
N VAL A 153 10.86 -10.07 -8.67
CA VAL A 153 10.16 -9.75 -9.93
C VAL A 153 9.99 -8.25 -10.16
N VAL A 154 10.12 -7.44 -9.12
CA VAL A 154 10.08 -5.97 -9.14
C VAL A 154 10.96 -5.47 -8.01
N LEU A 155 11.59 -4.31 -8.20
CA LEU A 155 12.31 -3.59 -7.15
C LEU A 155 11.63 -2.24 -6.87
N VAL A 156 11.34 -1.95 -5.60
CA VAL A 156 10.94 -0.62 -5.13
C VAL A 156 12.18 0.11 -4.62
N LEU A 157 12.36 1.37 -5.00
CA LEU A 157 13.41 2.27 -4.52
C LEU A 157 12.77 3.48 -3.83
N GLU A 158 13.02 3.64 -2.54
CA GLU A 158 12.45 4.74 -1.76
C GLU A 158 13.51 5.69 -1.22
N ALA A 159 13.25 7.01 -1.38
CA ALA A 159 14.04 8.10 -0.80
C ALA A 159 15.55 7.95 -1.04
N ILE A 160 15.94 7.83 -2.31
CA ILE A 160 17.33 7.80 -2.78
C ILE A 160 17.58 8.91 -3.81
N PRO A 161 18.85 9.31 -4.07
CA PRO A 161 19.18 10.25 -5.14
C PRO A 161 18.66 9.78 -6.50
N SER A 162 18.10 10.71 -7.29
CA SER A 162 17.48 10.38 -8.58
C SER A 162 18.45 9.86 -9.64
N ASP A 163 19.70 10.29 -9.61
CA ASP A 163 20.75 9.79 -10.49
C ASP A 163 21.17 8.35 -10.11
N LEU A 164 21.17 8.02 -8.83
CA LEU A 164 21.38 6.65 -8.36
C LEU A 164 20.22 5.73 -8.76
N ALA A 165 18.96 6.21 -8.63
CA ALA A 165 17.80 5.44 -9.05
C ALA A 165 17.83 5.14 -10.55
N ARG A 166 18.18 6.13 -11.39
CA ARG A 166 18.38 5.96 -12.82
C ARG A 166 19.45 4.92 -13.13
N GLU A 167 20.61 5.00 -12.46
CA GLU A 167 21.69 4.05 -12.65
C GLU A 167 21.28 2.62 -12.29
N ILE A 168 20.53 2.43 -11.21
CA ILE A 168 20.00 1.12 -10.81
C ILE A 168 18.98 0.62 -11.85
N SER A 169 18.03 1.45 -12.28
CA SER A 169 17.04 1.07 -13.30
C SER A 169 17.69 0.63 -14.61
N GLN A 170 18.75 1.30 -15.05
CA GLN A 170 19.46 0.93 -16.28
C GLN A 170 20.23 -0.38 -16.17
N GLN A 171 20.60 -0.81 -14.98
CA GLN A 171 21.39 -2.03 -14.75
C GLN A 171 20.55 -3.27 -14.46
N LEU A 172 19.26 -3.12 -14.16
CA LEU A 172 18.35 -4.24 -13.89
C LEU A 172 17.50 -4.56 -15.12
N THR A 173 17.00 -5.79 -15.19
CA THR A 173 16.06 -6.25 -16.21
C THR A 173 14.62 -6.33 -15.67
N ILE A 174 14.46 -6.37 -14.34
CA ILE A 174 13.17 -6.32 -13.67
C ILE A 174 12.70 -4.87 -13.55
N PRO A 175 11.38 -4.60 -13.55
CA PRO A 175 10.85 -3.26 -13.34
C PRO A 175 11.31 -2.64 -12.02
N VAL A 176 11.68 -1.37 -12.07
CA VAL A 176 12.06 -0.55 -10.90
C VAL A 176 11.00 0.51 -10.68
N ILE A 177 10.40 0.52 -9.48
CA ILE A 177 9.35 1.45 -9.08
C ILE A 177 9.91 2.43 -8.07
N GLY A 178 9.81 3.72 -8.35
CA GLY A 178 10.35 4.79 -7.50
C GLY A 178 9.28 5.42 -6.59
N ILE A 179 9.71 5.80 -5.39
CA ILE A 179 9.00 6.71 -4.51
C ILE A 179 10.00 7.64 -3.82
N GLY A 180 9.95 8.94 -4.13
CA GLY A 180 11.00 9.86 -3.70
C GLY A 180 12.39 9.53 -4.28
N ALA A 181 12.44 8.91 -5.45
CA ALA A 181 13.65 8.45 -6.12
C ALA A 181 13.86 9.10 -7.53
N GLY A 182 13.12 10.17 -7.82
CA GLY A 182 13.15 10.83 -9.13
C GLY A 182 12.27 10.14 -10.16
N LYS A 183 12.34 10.62 -11.41
CA LYS A 183 11.43 10.23 -12.50
C LYS A 183 11.98 9.13 -13.44
N ASP A 184 13.25 8.78 -13.28
CA ASP A 184 13.98 7.94 -14.25
C ASP A 184 13.99 6.46 -13.82
N THR A 185 12.93 6.02 -13.15
CA THR A 185 12.55 4.63 -12.89
C THR A 185 11.45 4.20 -13.84
N ASP A 186 11.18 2.89 -13.96
CA ASP A 186 10.18 2.34 -14.89
C ASP A 186 8.75 2.70 -14.51
N GLY A 187 8.50 2.97 -13.22
CA GLY A 187 7.21 3.40 -12.70
C GLY A 187 7.35 4.14 -11.37
N GLN A 188 6.21 4.60 -10.83
CA GLN A 188 6.12 5.35 -9.58
C GLN A 188 5.04 4.75 -8.68
N VAL A 189 5.24 4.81 -7.37
CA VAL A 189 4.21 4.50 -6.39
C VAL A 189 4.00 5.69 -5.44
N LEU A 190 2.75 5.92 -5.05
CA LEU A 190 2.37 6.86 -4.00
C LEU A 190 1.31 6.23 -3.11
N VAL A 191 1.28 6.63 -1.85
CA VAL A 191 0.22 6.27 -0.91
C VAL A 191 -1.09 6.92 -1.38
N TYR A 192 -2.15 6.12 -1.50
CA TYR A 192 -3.46 6.56 -1.96
C TYR A 192 -4.00 7.77 -1.17
N HIS A 193 -3.87 7.73 0.15
CA HIS A 193 -4.33 8.80 1.03
C HIS A 193 -3.53 10.09 0.83
N ASP A 194 -2.22 9.99 0.62
CA ASP A 194 -1.36 11.16 0.39
C ASP A 194 -1.68 11.82 -0.94
N MET A 195 -1.75 11.04 -2.03
CA MET A 195 -1.96 11.60 -3.37
C MET A 195 -3.36 12.18 -3.58
N LEU A 196 -4.34 11.78 -2.77
CA LEU A 196 -5.73 12.26 -2.85
C LEU A 196 -6.13 13.18 -1.69
N ASN A 197 -5.20 13.55 -0.81
CA ASN A 197 -5.46 14.36 0.38
C ASN A 197 -6.63 13.81 1.22
N TYR A 198 -6.55 12.52 1.58
CA TYR A 198 -7.61 11.83 2.29
C TYR A 198 -7.19 11.48 3.73
N GLY A 199 -7.56 12.35 4.68
CA GLY A 199 -7.32 12.13 6.10
C GLY A 199 -5.86 12.17 6.53
N VAL A 200 -4.99 12.94 5.84
CA VAL A 200 -3.57 13.07 6.14
C VAL A 200 -3.23 14.48 6.60
N ASP A 201 -2.51 14.58 7.72
CA ASP A 201 -2.08 15.85 8.31
C ASP A 201 -0.71 16.32 7.80
N ARG A 202 0.10 15.41 7.28
CA ARG A 202 1.46 15.69 6.80
C ARG A 202 1.74 14.94 5.50
N HIS A 203 2.40 15.62 4.57
CA HIS A 203 2.84 15.05 3.30
C HIS A 203 4.35 15.01 3.22
N ALA A 204 4.89 13.89 2.74
CA ALA A 204 6.30 13.81 2.40
C ALA A 204 6.62 14.75 1.21
N LYS A 205 7.86 15.26 1.15
CA LYS A 205 8.30 16.23 0.12
C LYS A 205 8.05 15.75 -1.32
N PHE A 206 8.09 14.47 -1.55
CA PHE A 206 7.92 13.86 -2.88
C PHE A 206 6.45 13.62 -3.26
N VAL A 207 5.52 13.85 -2.36
CA VAL A 207 4.08 13.68 -2.63
C VAL A 207 3.56 14.86 -3.43
N LYS A 208 2.90 14.55 -4.55
CA LYS A 208 2.04 15.47 -5.29
C LYS A 208 0.59 15.06 -5.07
N GLN A 209 -0.24 16.00 -4.68
CA GLN A 209 -1.68 15.81 -4.59
C GLN A 209 -2.31 15.94 -5.98
N PHE A 210 -3.14 14.98 -6.35
CA PHE A 210 -3.85 14.93 -7.64
C PHE A 210 -5.35 15.19 -7.47
N ALA A 211 -5.87 15.06 -6.25
CA ALA A 211 -7.23 15.40 -5.87
C ALA A 211 -7.29 15.80 -4.39
N ASP A 212 -8.44 16.30 -3.95
CA ASP A 212 -8.70 16.67 -2.57
C ASP A 212 -9.97 15.99 -2.05
N PHE A 213 -9.80 14.93 -1.26
CA PHE A 213 -10.90 14.19 -0.63
C PHE A 213 -11.23 14.71 0.78
N SER A 214 -10.64 15.83 1.21
CA SER A 214 -10.96 16.46 2.48
C SER A 214 -12.40 17.03 2.53
N SER A 215 -13.01 17.27 1.36
CA SER A 215 -14.39 17.74 1.22
C SER A 215 -15.45 16.83 1.87
N GLY A 216 -15.10 15.60 2.23
CA GLY A 216 -15.95 14.71 3.02
C GLY A 216 -16.36 15.31 4.37
N ILE A 217 -15.51 16.19 4.97
CA ILE A 217 -15.81 16.90 6.21
C ILE A 217 -17.01 17.83 6.02
N ASP A 218 -17.07 18.54 4.91
CA ASP A 218 -18.17 19.47 4.61
C ASP A 218 -19.47 18.72 4.34
N GLY A 219 -19.41 17.59 3.67
CA GLY A 219 -20.57 16.71 3.49
C GLY A 219 -21.11 16.18 4.82
N LEU A 220 -20.25 15.77 5.74
CA LEU A 220 -20.68 15.34 7.09
C LEU A 220 -21.25 16.48 7.91
N ARG A 221 -20.71 17.69 7.78
CA ARG A 221 -21.24 18.90 8.45
C ARG A 221 -22.63 19.21 7.93
N GLN A 222 -22.82 19.25 6.61
CA GLN A 222 -24.11 19.47 5.98
C GLN A 222 -25.15 18.43 6.43
N TYR A 223 -24.79 17.13 6.41
CA TYR A 223 -25.66 16.07 6.91
C TYR A 223 -26.11 16.32 8.36
N ASN A 224 -25.16 16.66 9.23
CA ASN A 224 -25.45 16.93 10.64
C ASN A 224 -26.40 18.15 10.83
N GLU A 225 -26.21 19.21 10.04
CA GLU A 225 -27.04 20.41 10.06
C GLU A 225 -28.47 20.10 9.58
N GLU A 226 -28.60 19.39 8.46
CA GLU A 226 -29.91 19.03 7.89
C GLU A 226 -30.71 18.08 8.81
N VAL A 227 -30.05 17.12 9.45
CA VAL A 227 -30.71 16.24 10.45
C VAL A 227 -31.21 17.05 11.63
N LYS A 228 -30.39 17.95 12.17
CA LYS A 228 -30.78 18.83 13.31
C LYS A 228 -31.90 19.82 12.96
N ALA A 229 -31.92 20.29 11.73
CA ALA A 229 -32.95 21.17 11.21
C ALA A 229 -34.24 20.43 10.81
N GLY A 230 -34.23 19.08 10.79
CA GLY A 230 -35.38 18.27 10.34
C GLY A 230 -35.64 18.34 8.83
N THR A 231 -34.67 18.81 8.05
CA THR A 231 -34.78 18.90 6.58
C THR A 231 -34.34 17.60 5.87
N PHE A 232 -33.56 16.76 6.56
CA PHE A 232 -33.24 15.38 6.15
C PHE A 232 -33.83 14.37 7.17
N PRO A 233 -34.49 13.27 6.73
CA PRO A 233 -34.78 12.92 5.33
C PRO A 233 -35.94 13.77 4.77
N SER A 234 -35.85 14.11 3.48
CA SER A 234 -36.98 14.68 2.74
C SER A 234 -37.93 13.60 2.24
N GLU A 235 -39.04 14.00 1.63
CA GLU A 235 -40.01 13.06 1.03
C GLU A 235 -39.35 12.11 -0.01
N ASN A 236 -38.33 12.57 -0.72
CA ASN A 236 -37.60 11.76 -1.69
C ASN A 236 -36.76 10.65 -1.05
N HIS A 237 -36.45 10.79 0.23
CA HIS A 237 -35.67 9.84 1.03
C HIS A 237 -36.54 9.00 1.97
N THR A 238 -37.90 9.08 1.82
CA THR A 238 -38.86 8.45 2.72
C THR A 238 -39.70 7.42 1.95
N TYR A 239 -39.92 6.27 2.54
CA TYR A 239 -40.83 5.25 1.97
C TYR A 239 -42.26 5.72 2.10
N LYS A 240 -43.03 5.70 0.98
CA LYS A 240 -44.40 6.24 0.90
C LYS A 240 -45.47 5.35 1.54
N LYS A 241 -45.11 4.11 1.93
CA LYS A 241 -46.10 3.19 2.53
C LYS A 241 -46.46 3.68 3.94
N ARG A 242 -47.76 3.93 4.16
CA ARG A 242 -48.32 4.32 5.46
C ARG A 242 -49.07 3.10 6.04
N ILE A 243 -48.51 2.48 7.05
CA ILE A 243 -49.08 1.31 7.70
C ILE A 243 -50.09 1.67 8.80
N MET A 244 -49.93 2.84 9.43
CA MET A 244 -50.81 3.28 10.52
C MET A 244 -52.21 3.61 10.03
N ASP A 245 -52.37 4.05 8.79
CA ASP A 245 -53.71 4.25 8.17
C ASP A 245 -54.51 2.92 8.05
N GLU A 246 -53.83 1.77 8.00
CA GLU A 246 -54.45 0.44 8.00
C GLU A 246 -54.75 -0.06 9.43
N VAL A 247 -54.00 0.37 10.44
CA VAL A 247 -54.19 -0.04 11.84
C VAL A 247 -55.40 0.67 12.48
N GLU A 248 -55.62 1.94 12.19
CA GLU A 248 -56.75 2.73 12.71
C GLU A 248 -58.14 2.31 12.16
N GLN A 249 -58.17 1.48 11.07
CA GLN A 249 -59.41 0.96 10.52
C GLN A 249 -59.89 -0.35 11.18
N HIS A 250 -59.12 -0.85 12.17
CA HIS A 250 -59.42 -2.12 12.85
C HIS A 250 -59.73 -1.97 14.37
N ASP A 251 -59.84 -0.74 14.87
CA ASP A 251 -60.40 -0.39 16.20
C ASP A 251 -61.83 0.18 16.03
#